data_04a0ec86341876d9b4820c70003b37d4
#
_entry.id   04a0ec86341876d9b4820c70003b37d4
#
_cell.length_a   1.000
_cell.length_b   1.000
_cell.length_c   1.000
_cell.angle_alpha   90.00
_cell.angle_beta   90.00
_cell.angle_gamma   90.00
#
_symmetry.space_group_name_H-M   'P 1'
#
loop_
_entity.id
_entity.type
_entity.pdbx_description
1 polymer ?
#
loop_
_entity_poly.entity_id
_entity_poly.type
_entity_poly.pdbx_seq_one_letter_code
_entity_poly.pdbx_strand_id
1 'polypeptide(L)'
;MDPQSEPKTYGDKGKLTMDDVCTTNFDGDCEKYKGFGLDRVVVLRYVDGKGAPNSVEVNLSRFTTEDGAYAMFTYRVVADGDPARATVRPMTAGATAATSSSNAYVWRGKYLVELTFVTEDTKMTPAQMAQANDQTTGAIARDIGGKLPGSTDLLPSAASLPAPSRIQLGIAYYPKDALGLTGVGPMAVGYYKDGDKRWRDVALVRADADAAKEAFRAFKLKAGAMPVKGLGDEAVQVIIQEAPDRAKAEYIVARRGTTVAAVGDEELVLDPSTPSDKLAHLKLTKDEKIQKLAAWLK
;
A
#
# COMPACT_ATOMS: atom_id res chain seq x y z
N MET A 1 4.49 13.32 26.27
CA MET A 1 3.19 12.69 26.51
C MET A 1 2.31 13.67 27.26
N ASP A 2 1.02 13.72 26.95
CA ASP A 2 0.07 14.56 27.67
C ASP A 2 -0.12 14.03 29.10
N PRO A 3 0.22 14.80 30.15
CA PRO A 3 0.08 14.38 31.53
C PRO A 3 -1.38 14.21 31.99
N GLN A 4 -2.34 14.76 31.23
CA GLN A 4 -3.77 14.67 31.49
C GLN A 4 -4.46 13.51 30.73
N SER A 5 -3.73 12.80 29.86
CA SER A 5 -4.26 11.71 29.06
C SER A 5 -3.50 10.42 29.33
N GLU A 6 -4.17 9.44 29.92
CA GLU A 6 -3.60 8.10 30.09
C GLU A 6 -3.52 7.37 28.75
N PRO A 7 -2.45 6.58 28.52
CA PRO A 7 -2.38 5.67 27.38
C PRO A 7 -3.57 4.68 27.38
N LYS A 8 -4.28 4.61 26.27
CA LYS A 8 -5.34 3.62 26.07
C LYS A 8 -4.79 2.40 25.35
N THR A 9 -5.15 1.22 25.78
CA THR A 9 -4.69 -0.05 25.17
C THR A 9 -5.88 -0.93 24.83
N TYR A 10 -5.92 -1.39 23.58
CA TYR A 10 -7.04 -2.16 23.02
C TYR A 10 -6.55 -3.52 22.50
N GLY A 11 -7.45 -4.51 22.50
CA GLY A 11 -7.20 -5.83 21.93
C GLY A 11 -6.35 -6.72 22.81
N ASP A 12 -5.43 -7.50 22.23
CA ASP A 12 -4.62 -8.47 22.96
C ASP A 12 -3.86 -7.83 24.13
N LYS A 13 -4.11 -8.29 25.35
CA LYS A 13 -3.57 -7.74 26.61
C LYS A 13 -3.89 -6.24 26.82
N GLY A 14 -4.87 -5.69 26.11
CA GLY A 14 -5.37 -4.34 26.32
C GLY A 14 -6.39 -4.24 27.45
N LYS A 15 -6.61 -3.02 27.96
CA LYS A 15 -7.66 -2.74 28.96
C LYS A 15 -9.05 -2.65 28.33
N LEU A 16 -9.11 -2.35 27.01
CA LEU A 16 -10.32 -2.14 26.22
C LEU A 16 -10.41 -3.16 25.09
N THR A 17 -11.59 -3.36 24.55
CA THR A 17 -11.83 -4.31 23.47
C THR A 17 -11.40 -3.76 22.11
N MET A 18 -11.28 -4.62 21.10
CA MET A 18 -11.02 -4.19 19.73
C MET A 18 -12.22 -3.42 19.13
N ASP A 19 -13.45 -3.70 19.58
CA ASP A 19 -14.64 -2.96 19.14
C ASP A 19 -14.67 -1.53 19.69
N ASP A 20 -14.10 -1.29 20.86
CA ASP A 20 -13.98 0.06 21.41
C ASP A 20 -13.07 0.95 20.54
N VAL A 21 -11.94 0.43 20.04
CA VAL A 21 -11.06 1.22 19.17
C VAL A 21 -11.69 1.48 17.80
N CYS A 22 -12.50 0.54 17.32
CA CYS A 22 -13.25 0.71 16.07
C CYS A 22 -14.19 1.91 16.12
N THR A 23 -14.86 2.09 17.25
CA THR A 23 -15.81 3.20 17.45
C THR A 23 -15.12 4.53 17.68
N THR A 24 -13.89 4.52 18.27
CA THR A 24 -13.24 5.77 18.73
C THR A 24 -12.15 6.29 17.80
N ASN A 25 -11.40 5.39 17.14
CA ASN A 25 -10.18 5.77 16.40
C ASN A 25 -10.20 5.35 14.92
N PHE A 26 -10.93 4.28 14.57
CA PHE A 26 -10.92 3.71 13.21
C PHE A 26 -12.31 3.69 12.58
N ASP A 27 -13.14 4.67 12.90
CA ASP A 27 -14.50 4.80 12.35
C ASP A 27 -14.46 4.79 10.82
N GLY A 28 -15.26 3.91 10.21
CA GLY A 28 -15.31 3.67 8.76
C GLY A 28 -14.28 2.69 8.21
N ASP A 29 -13.10 2.53 8.82
CA ASP A 29 -12.03 1.67 8.30
C ASP A 29 -11.79 0.38 9.12
N CYS A 30 -12.51 0.19 10.23
CA CYS A 30 -12.22 -0.86 11.18
C CYS A 30 -12.18 -2.28 10.59
N GLU A 31 -13.09 -2.58 9.69
CA GLU A 31 -13.14 -3.89 9.03
C GLU A 31 -11.89 -4.15 8.16
N LYS A 32 -11.26 -3.10 7.61
CA LYS A 32 -9.97 -3.21 6.92
C LYS A 32 -8.86 -3.58 7.88
N TYR A 33 -8.78 -2.88 9.03
CA TYR A 33 -7.78 -3.20 10.05
C TYR A 33 -7.93 -4.63 10.55
N LYS A 34 -9.15 -5.06 10.89
CA LYS A 34 -9.46 -6.44 11.32
C LYS A 34 -9.13 -7.44 10.20
N GLY A 35 -9.50 -7.14 8.96
CA GLY A 35 -9.24 -7.99 7.78
C GLY A 35 -7.75 -8.21 7.52
N PHE A 36 -6.90 -7.24 7.86
CA PHE A 36 -5.44 -7.37 7.81
C PHE A 36 -4.82 -7.94 9.07
N GLY A 37 -5.63 -8.32 10.07
CA GLY A 37 -5.17 -9.01 11.27
C GLY A 37 -4.68 -8.09 12.38
N LEU A 38 -5.29 -6.90 12.53
CA LEU A 38 -5.06 -6.05 13.70
C LEU A 38 -5.38 -6.82 14.98
N ASP A 39 -4.45 -6.89 15.92
CA ASP A 39 -4.63 -7.61 17.19
C ASP A 39 -4.42 -6.74 18.43
N ARG A 40 -3.76 -5.59 18.30
CA ARG A 40 -3.53 -4.67 19.43
C ARG A 40 -3.37 -3.24 18.94
N VAL A 41 -3.88 -2.29 19.72
CA VAL A 41 -3.65 -0.85 19.51
C VAL A 41 -3.25 -0.18 20.84
N VAL A 42 -2.29 0.73 20.76
CA VAL A 42 -1.95 1.66 21.85
C VAL A 42 -2.18 3.06 21.33
N VAL A 43 -3.02 3.82 22.03
CA VAL A 43 -3.31 5.22 21.70
C VAL A 43 -2.65 6.12 22.72
N LEU A 44 -1.86 7.08 22.22
CA LEU A 44 -1.14 8.07 23.01
C LEU A 44 -1.46 9.47 22.51
N ARG A 45 -1.39 10.46 23.39
CA ARG A 45 -1.46 11.88 23.05
C ARG A 45 -0.22 12.60 23.52
N TYR A 46 0.34 13.43 22.65
CA TYR A 46 1.44 14.34 22.97
C TYR A 46 0.96 15.77 22.87
N VAL A 47 1.36 16.60 23.82
CA VAL A 47 1.16 18.05 23.84
C VAL A 47 2.51 18.72 24.08
N ASP A 48 2.70 19.95 23.66
CA ASP A 48 3.99 20.63 23.78
C ASP A 48 4.31 21.14 25.19
N GLY A 49 3.44 20.95 26.14
CA GLY A 49 3.61 21.31 27.55
C GLY A 49 3.67 22.82 27.86
N LYS A 50 3.58 23.67 26.84
CA LYS A 50 3.64 25.14 26.95
C LYS A 50 2.28 25.80 26.79
N GLY A 51 1.20 25.00 26.80
CA GLY A 51 -0.16 25.51 26.55
C GLY A 51 -0.42 25.89 25.10
N ALA A 52 0.39 25.38 24.14
CA ALA A 52 0.10 25.54 22.74
C ALA A 52 -1.16 24.74 22.36
N PRO A 53 -1.94 25.26 21.41
CA PRO A 53 -3.20 24.64 21.00
C PRO A 53 -2.99 23.37 20.15
N ASN A 54 -1.76 22.85 20.11
CA ASN A 54 -1.39 21.75 19.24
C ASN A 54 -1.19 20.46 20.02
N SER A 55 -1.62 19.36 19.43
CA SER A 55 -1.36 18.01 19.94
C SER A 55 -1.03 17.04 18.82
N VAL A 56 -0.42 15.90 19.16
CA VAL A 56 -0.24 14.77 18.24
C VAL A 56 -0.90 13.56 18.87
N GLU A 57 -1.85 12.99 18.17
CA GLU A 57 -2.40 11.69 18.50
C GLU A 57 -1.59 10.61 17.80
N VAL A 58 -1.28 9.53 18.52
CA VAL A 58 -0.48 8.40 18.03
C VAL A 58 -1.27 7.13 18.21
N ASN A 59 -1.58 6.45 17.11
CA ASN A 59 -2.13 5.11 17.10
C ASN A 59 -1.00 4.13 16.73
N LEU A 60 -0.50 3.38 17.71
CA LEU A 60 0.45 2.29 17.48
C LEU A 60 -0.32 0.98 17.35
N SER A 61 -0.45 0.51 16.13
CA SER A 61 -1.17 -0.71 15.76
C SER A 61 -0.19 -1.87 15.58
N ARG A 62 -0.49 -3.03 16.20
CA ARG A 62 0.20 -4.29 15.96
C ARG A 62 -0.72 -5.24 15.21
N PHE A 63 -0.15 -5.94 14.23
CA PHE A 63 -0.82 -6.94 13.41
C PHE A 63 -0.25 -8.34 13.70
N THR A 64 -1.02 -9.36 13.40
CA THR A 64 -0.59 -10.76 13.56
C THR A 64 0.56 -11.12 12.63
N THR A 65 0.65 -10.46 11.46
CA THR A 65 1.70 -10.66 10.44
C THR A 65 2.32 -9.36 9.97
N GLU A 66 3.53 -9.42 9.40
CA GLU A 66 4.17 -8.28 8.73
C GLU A 66 3.43 -7.90 7.45
N ASP A 67 2.91 -8.88 6.72
CA ASP A 67 2.08 -8.68 5.53
C ASP A 67 0.83 -7.84 5.84
N GLY A 68 0.16 -8.13 6.96
CA GLY A 68 -1.03 -7.37 7.39
C GLY A 68 -0.69 -5.92 7.75
N ALA A 69 0.39 -5.71 8.50
CA ALA A 69 0.85 -4.37 8.85
C ALA A 69 1.24 -3.54 7.62
N TYR A 70 1.97 -4.15 6.68
CA TYR A 70 2.38 -3.48 5.44
C TYR A 70 1.18 -3.22 4.51
N ALA A 71 0.24 -4.16 4.44
CA ALA A 71 -0.99 -3.96 3.69
C ALA A 71 -1.79 -2.75 4.20
N MET A 72 -1.92 -2.61 5.53
CA MET A 72 -2.60 -1.45 6.11
C MET A 72 -1.83 -0.15 5.86
N PHE A 73 -0.50 -0.16 6.00
CA PHE A 73 0.34 0.99 5.66
C PHE A 73 0.11 1.43 4.22
N THR A 74 0.21 0.51 3.25
CA THR A 74 0.01 0.84 1.83
C THR A 74 -1.41 1.30 1.53
N TYR A 75 -2.42 0.72 2.18
CA TYR A 75 -3.81 1.16 2.07
C TYR A 75 -3.97 2.62 2.52
N ARG A 76 -3.37 3.01 3.67
CA ARG A 76 -3.43 4.40 4.17
C ARG A 76 -2.68 5.38 3.28
N VAL A 77 -1.58 4.94 2.66
CA VAL A 77 -0.71 5.78 1.82
C VAL A 77 -1.24 5.93 0.40
N VAL A 78 -1.78 4.85 -0.17
CA VAL A 78 -2.42 4.87 -1.50
C VAL A 78 -3.91 5.21 -1.34
N ALA A 79 -4.18 6.34 -0.69
CA ALA A 79 -5.53 6.86 -0.55
C ALA A 79 -6.13 7.15 -1.95
N ASP A 80 -7.43 7.01 -2.07
CA ASP A 80 -8.22 7.34 -3.26
C ASP A 80 -7.89 6.53 -4.53
N GLY A 81 -7.01 5.51 -4.41
CA GLY A 81 -6.65 4.63 -5.52
C GLY A 81 -5.88 5.29 -6.66
N ASP A 82 -5.45 6.54 -6.53
CA ASP A 82 -4.59 7.23 -7.49
C ASP A 82 -3.32 7.79 -6.83
N PRO A 83 -2.23 7.01 -6.79
CA PRO A 83 -0.96 7.44 -6.20
C PRO A 83 -0.38 8.71 -6.82
N ALA A 84 -0.69 8.99 -8.10
CA ALA A 84 -0.21 10.21 -8.76
C ALA A 84 -0.90 11.49 -8.25
N ARG A 85 -2.04 11.36 -7.59
CA ARG A 85 -2.79 12.45 -6.95
C ARG A 85 -2.62 12.48 -5.44
N ALA A 86 -2.00 11.47 -4.85
CA ALA A 86 -1.80 11.38 -3.42
C ALA A 86 -1.03 12.60 -2.91
N THR A 87 -1.54 13.22 -1.87
CA THR A 87 -0.89 14.34 -1.17
C THR A 87 0.18 13.84 -0.18
N VAL A 88 0.35 12.53 -0.10
CA VAL A 88 1.27 11.87 0.82
C VAL A 88 2.68 11.89 0.23
N ARG A 89 3.66 12.27 1.04
CA ARG A 89 5.07 12.39 0.67
C ARG A 89 5.90 11.39 1.48
N PRO A 90 7.00 10.83 0.95
CA PRO A 90 7.86 9.95 1.72
C PRO A 90 8.59 10.70 2.83
N MET A 91 8.82 10.00 3.92
CA MET A 91 9.72 10.44 4.99
C MET A 91 10.63 9.29 5.43
N THR A 92 11.70 9.63 6.13
CA THR A 92 12.65 8.63 6.66
C THR A 92 12.31 8.32 8.12
N ALA A 93 11.66 7.17 8.34
CA ALA A 93 11.40 6.58 9.65
C ALA A 93 11.03 5.11 9.49
N GLY A 94 11.33 4.26 10.49
CA GLY A 94 11.03 2.83 10.43
C GLY A 94 11.67 2.12 9.23
N ALA A 95 10.92 1.25 8.58
CA ALA A 95 11.27 0.60 7.31
C ALA A 95 10.77 1.42 6.12
N THR A 96 9.53 1.91 6.21
CA THR A 96 8.92 2.82 5.23
C THR A 96 8.02 3.79 5.97
N ALA A 97 8.04 5.06 5.56
CA ALA A 97 7.21 6.07 6.18
C ALA A 97 6.74 7.12 5.16
N ALA A 98 5.63 7.77 5.50
CA ALA A 98 4.99 8.78 4.69
C ALA A 98 4.41 9.89 5.57
N THR A 99 4.27 11.09 5.03
CA THR A 99 3.64 12.24 5.68
C THR A 99 2.67 12.94 4.73
N SER A 100 1.62 13.54 5.27
CA SER A 100 0.64 14.34 4.54
C SER A 100 0.47 15.72 5.17
N SER A 101 -0.63 16.41 4.92
CA SER A 101 -0.91 17.72 5.52
C SER A 101 -1.08 17.66 7.05
N SER A 102 -1.62 16.56 7.59
CA SER A 102 -1.91 16.42 9.01
C SER A 102 -1.55 15.05 9.59
N ASN A 103 -1.11 14.11 8.76
CA ASN A 103 -0.80 12.75 9.21
C ASN A 103 0.61 12.35 8.86
N ALA A 104 1.16 11.41 9.65
CA ALA A 104 2.34 10.65 9.28
C ALA A 104 2.10 9.17 9.57
N TYR A 105 2.68 8.32 8.73
CA TYR A 105 2.54 6.87 8.75
C TYR A 105 3.92 6.25 8.82
N VAL A 106 4.15 5.31 9.72
CA VAL A 106 5.42 4.58 9.83
C VAL A 106 5.14 3.09 9.91
N TRP A 107 5.70 2.32 8.99
CA TRP A 107 5.66 0.87 9.04
C TRP A 107 7.02 0.29 9.41
N ARG A 108 7.02 -0.75 10.26
CA ARG A 108 8.15 -1.64 10.50
C ARG A 108 7.69 -2.98 11.08
N GLY A 109 8.08 -4.08 10.44
CA GLY A 109 7.69 -5.42 10.86
C GLY A 109 6.16 -5.56 11.01
N LYS A 110 5.70 -6.00 12.18
CA LYS A 110 4.26 -6.17 12.48
C LYS A 110 3.56 -4.89 12.93
N TYR A 111 4.19 -3.71 12.82
CA TYR A 111 3.68 -2.48 13.40
C TYR A 111 3.41 -1.41 12.33
N LEU A 112 2.29 -0.74 12.52
CA LEU A 112 1.94 0.52 11.86
C LEU A 112 1.75 1.59 12.95
N VAL A 113 2.41 2.72 12.77
CA VAL A 113 2.18 3.91 13.60
C VAL A 113 1.54 4.98 12.73
N GLU A 114 0.42 5.48 13.18
CA GLU A 114 -0.28 6.59 12.57
C GLU A 114 -0.24 7.76 13.55
N LEU A 115 0.26 8.88 13.09
CA LEU A 115 0.34 10.11 13.86
C LEU A 115 -0.58 11.15 13.21
N THR A 116 -1.43 11.76 14.00
CA THR A 116 -2.32 12.84 13.54
C THR A 116 -1.98 14.11 14.27
N PHE A 117 -1.57 15.12 13.53
CA PHE A 117 -1.40 16.48 14.04
C PHE A 117 -2.76 17.14 14.19
N VAL A 118 -3.08 17.59 15.40
CA VAL A 118 -4.32 18.27 15.72
C VAL A 118 -3.99 19.66 16.20
N THR A 119 -4.67 20.69 15.66
CA THR A 119 -4.52 22.09 16.07
C THR A 119 -5.88 22.74 16.24
N GLU A 120 -5.98 23.66 17.19
CA GLU A 120 -7.13 24.52 17.40
C GLU A 120 -7.05 25.82 16.56
N ASP A 121 -5.92 26.06 15.89
CA ASP A 121 -5.75 27.20 14.99
C ASP A 121 -6.46 26.96 13.64
N THR A 122 -7.68 27.45 13.55
CA THR A 122 -8.52 27.34 12.34
C THR A 122 -8.08 28.25 11.19
N LYS A 123 -7.04 29.08 11.38
CA LYS A 123 -6.55 30.03 10.36
C LYS A 123 -5.36 29.47 9.56
N MET A 124 -4.84 28.32 9.93
CA MET A 124 -3.75 27.69 9.18
C MET A 124 -4.17 27.35 7.76
N THR A 125 -3.36 27.77 6.79
CA THR A 125 -3.48 27.30 5.41
C THR A 125 -3.01 25.82 5.32
N PRO A 126 -3.40 25.07 4.26
CA PRO A 126 -2.93 23.70 4.06
C PRO A 126 -1.39 23.57 4.07
N ALA A 127 -0.67 24.56 3.52
CA ALA A 127 0.80 24.58 3.51
C ALA A 127 1.37 24.78 4.92
N GLN A 128 0.80 25.68 5.73
CA GLN A 128 1.20 25.90 7.12
C GLN A 128 0.90 24.67 7.97
N MET A 129 -0.25 24.00 7.75
CA MET A 129 -0.62 22.76 8.40
C MET A 129 0.42 21.67 8.09
N ALA A 130 0.75 21.47 6.82
CA ALA A 130 1.75 20.48 6.40
C ALA A 130 3.13 20.77 7.02
N GLN A 131 3.56 22.03 7.07
CA GLN A 131 4.82 22.41 7.70
C GLN A 131 4.82 22.15 9.21
N ALA A 132 3.74 22.51 9.91
CA ALA A 132 3.59 22.28 11.34
C ALA A 132 3.55 20.77 11.65
N ASN A 133 2.83 19.99 10.84
CA ASN A 133 2.83 18.53 10.92
C ASN A 133 4.25 17.95 10.77
N ASP A 134 4.98 18.30 9.71
CA ASP A 134 6.33 17.78 9.46
C ASP A 134 7.30 18.09 10.61
N GLN A 135 7.22 19.29 11.19
CA GLN A 135 8.05 19.71 12.33
C GLN A 135 7.71 18.95 13.61
N THR A 136 6.41 18.72 13.86
CA THR A 136 5.93 18.17 15.13
C THR A 136 5.89 16.65 15.10
N THR A 137 5.23 16.05 14.10
CA THR A 137 5.09 14.59 13.99
C THR A 137 6.37 13.92 13.51
N GLY A 138 7.16 14.61 12.67
CA GLY A 138 8.36 14.04 12.08
C GLY A 138 9.41 13.57 13.09
N ALA A 139 9.61 14.32 14.19
CA ALA A 139 10.52 13.92 15.26
C ALA A 139 9.98 12.70 16.01
N ILE A 140 8.69 12.71 16.36
CA ILE A 140 8.01 11.60 17.06
C ILE A 140 8.04 10.34 16.19
N ALA A 141 7.72 10.48 14.90
CA ALA A 141 7.72 9.38 13.95
C ALA A 141 9.09 8.69 13.82
N ARG A 142 10.18 9.48 13.75
CA ARG A 142 11.54 8.94 13.71
C ARG A 142 11.93 8.23 15.00
N ASP A 143 11.61 8.82 16.14
CA ASP A 143 11.92 8.22 17.45
C ASP A 143 11.19 6.90 17.65
N ILE A 144 9.88 6.85 17.39
CA ILE A 144 9.09 5.62 17.49
C ILE A 144 9.57 4.61 16.45
N GLY A 145 9.68 5.01 15.18
CA GLY A 145 10.07 4.13 14.08
C GLY A 145 11.44 3.47 14.28
N GLY A 146 12.40 4.21 14.89
CA GLY A 146 13.70 3.66 15.24
C GLY A 146 13.68 2.60 16.33
N LYS A 147 12.66 2.63 17.20
CA LYS A 147 12.50 1.70 18.34
C LYS A 147 11.58 0.51 18.04
N LEU A 148 10.82 0.55 16.96
CA LEU A 148 9.95 -0.57 16.56
C LEU A 148 10.79 -1.81 16.24
N PRO A 149 10.38 -3.00 16.71
CA PRO A 149 11.03 -4.25 16.33
C PRO A 149 10.66 -4.66 14.90
N GLY A 150 11.47 -5.51 14.28
CA GLY A 150 11.28 -6.05 12.96
C GLY A 150 12.30 -5.56 11.93
N SER A 151 12.29 -6.16 10.74
CA SER A 151 13.16 -5.79 9.63
C SER A 151 12.88 -4.37 9.13
N THR A 152 13.90 -3.77 8.52
CA THR A 152 13.79 -2.54 7.72
C THR A 152 13.65 -2.85 6.23
N ASP A 153 13.70 -4.12 5.83
CA ASP A 153 13.58 -4.52 4.44
C ASP A 153 12.11 -4.55 4.01
N LEU A 154 11.86 -4.23 2.77
CA LEU A 154 10.53 -4.42 2.17
C LEU A 154 10.21 -5.92 2.07
N LEU A 155 8.93 -6.25 2.14
CA LEU A 155 8.45 -7.61 1.90
C LEU A 155 8.84 -8.08 0.49
N PRO A 156 9.16 -9.38 0.30
CA PRO A 156 9.75 -9.90 -0.95
C PRO A 156 9.00 -9.49 -2.22
N SER A 157 7.68 -9.58 -2.24
CA SER A 157 6.88 -9.17 -3.41
C SER A 157 6.97 -7.66 -3.68
N ALA A 158 7.01 -6.82 -2.64
CA ALA A 158 7.17 -5.37 -2.80
C ALA A 158 8.60 -4.99 -3.22
N ALA A 159 9.60 -5.68 -2.66
CA ALA A 159 11.01 -5.46 -2.98
C ALA A 159 11.35 -5.84 -4.43
N SER A 160 10.65 -6.82 -5.01
CA SER A 160 10.89 -7.30 -6.38
C SER A 160 10.33 -6.37 -7.46
N LEU A 161 9.45 -5.42 -7.13
CA LEU A 161 8.88 -4.47 -8.10
C LEU A 161 9.97 -3.56 -8.69
N PRO A 162 10.04 -3.37 -10.02
CA PRO A 162 11.00 -2.46 -10.65
C PRO A 162 10.95 -1.05 -10.06
N ALA A 163 12.12 -0.43 -9.86
CA ALA A 163 12.19 0.95 -9.35
C ALA A 163 11.94 2.03 -10.42
N PRO A 164 12.44 1.88 -11.68
CA PRO A 164 12.28 2.91 -12.71
C PRO A 164 10.82 3.19 -13.03
N SER A 165 10.48 4.47 -13.14
CA SER A 165 9.13 4.99 -13.45
C SER A 165 8.05 4.66 -12.40
N ARG A 166 8.40 3.99 -11.28
CA ARG A 166 7.44 3.76 -10.21
C ARG A 166 7.08 5.07 -9.53
N ILE A 167 5.79 5.32 -9.38
CA ILE A 167 5.28 6.46 -8.63
C ILE A 167 5.74 6.33 -7.18
N GLN A 168 6.19 7.43 -6.60
CA GLN A 168 6.67 7.46 -5.22
C GLN A 168 5.55 7.05 -4.25
N LEU A 169 5.84 6.13 -3.32
CA LEU A 169 4.84 5.48 -2.46
C LEU A 169 3.72 4.72 -3.20
N GLY A 170 3.84 4.55 -4.50
CA GLY A 170 2.86 3.88 -5.34
C GLY A 170 2.98 2.36 -5.29
N ILE A 171 2.87 1.77 -4.10
CA ILE A 171 2.75 0.32 -3.91
C ILE A 171 1.50 0.04 -3.09
N ALA A 172 0.61 -0.81 -3.62
CA ALA A 172 -0.46 -1.44 -2.86
C ALA A 172 -0.08 -2.89 -2.56
N TYR A 173 -0.27 -3.33 -1.32
CA TYR A 173 0.07 -4.68 -0.89
C TYR A 173 -1.17 -5.45 -0.44
N TYR A 174 -1.29 -6.67 -0.90
CA TYR A 174 -2.44 -7.54 -0.66
C TYR A 174 -1.95 -8.85 -0.03
N PRO A 175 -2.25 -9.13 1.23
CA PRO A 175 -1.74 -10.33 1.91
C PRO A 175 -2.43 -11.63 1.46
N LYS A 176 -3.61 -11.54 0.85
CA LYS A 176 -4.42 -12.72 0.52
C LYS A 176 -5.04 -12.67 -0.87
N ASP A 177 -6.05 -11.82 -1.05
CA ASP A 177 -6.83 -11.72 -2.29
C ASP A 177 -6.48 -10.43 -3.03
N ALA A 178 -6.31 -10.48 -4.34
CA ALA A 178 -5.98 -9.32 -5.14
C ALA A 178 -6.43 -9.48 -6.59
N LEU A 179 -6.70 -8.39 -7.29
CA LEU A 179 -7.05 -8.36 -8.71
C LEU A 179 -8.27 -9.25 -9.05
N GLY A 180 -9.24 -9.39 -8.15
CA GLY A 180 -10.36 -10.31 -8.34
C GLY A 180 -9.95 -11.80 -8.39
N LEU A 181 -8.78 -12.13 -7.83
CA LEU A 181 -8.27 -13.48 -7.66
C LEU A 181 -8.24 -13.83 -6.18
N THR A 182 -8.80 -14.96 -5.81
CA THR A 182 -8.88 -15.44 -4.43
C THR A 182 -7.67 -16.32 -4.10
N GLY A 183 -7.07 -16.09 -2.92
CA GLY A 183 -6.01 -16.94 -2.37
C GLY A 183 -4.66 -16.83 -3.10
N VAL A 184 -4.45 -15.81 -3.92
CA VAL A 184 -3.18 -15.62 -4.66
C VAL A 184 -2.14 -14.80 -3.91
N GLY A 185 -2.50 -14.12 -2.81
CA GLY A 185 -1.56 -13.34 -2.00
C GLY A 185 -0.50 -14.21 -1.32
N PRO A 186 0.56 -13.57 -0.76
CA PRO A 186 0.82 -12.13 -0.78
C PRO A 186 1.22 -11.62 -2.17
N MET A 187 0.71 -10.43 -2.52
CA MET A 187 0.93 -9.78 -3.80
C MET A 187 1.25 -8.29 -3.60
N ALA A 188 2.22 -7.77 -4.33
CA ALA A 188 2.46 -6.33 -4.43
C ALA A 188 2.05 -5.81 -5.81
N VAL A 189 1.37 -4.68 -5.84
CA VAL A 189 0.99 -3.96 -7.06
C VAL A 189 1.66 -2.60 -7.03
N GLY A 190 2.57 -2.37 -7.98
CA GLY A 190 3.22 -1.08 -8.17
C GLY A 190 2.50 -0.24 -9.21
N TYR A 191 2.38 1.06 -8.98
CA TYR A 191 1.83 2.04 -9.91
C TYR A 191 2.97 2.79 -10.59
N TYR A 192 2.90 2.91 -11.91
CA TYR A 192 3.97 3.44 -12.74
C TYR A 192 3.45 4.53 -13.67
N LYS A 193 4.34 5.50 -13.97
CA LYS A 193 4.06 6.58 -14.90
C LYS A 193 5.32 6.96 -15.68
N ASP A 194 5.19 7.10 -17.01
CA ASP A 194 6.23 7.64 -17.87
C ASP A 194 5.57 8.52 -18.94
N GLY A 195 5.84 9.83 -18.88
CA GLY A 195 5.08 10.81 -19.63
C GLY A 195 3.59 10.73 -19.26
N ASP A 196 2.75 10.50 -20.27
CA ASP A 196 1.29 10.34 -20.08
C ASP A 196 0.89 8.87 -19.87
N LYS A 197 1.78 7.92 -20.16
CA LYS A 197 1.49 6.49 -20.02
C LYS A 197 1.49 6.08 -18.56
N ARG A 198 0.50 5.28 -18.18
CA ARG A 198 0.35 4.69 -16.85
C ARG A 198 0.12 3.19 -16.96
N TRP A 199 0.67 2.44 -16.02
CA TRP A 199 0.50 0.99 -15.94
C TRP A 199 0.69 0.50 -14.51
N ARG A 200 0.38 -0.77 -14.28
CA ARG A 200 0.63 -1.47 -13.03
C ARG A 200 1.59 -2.64 -13.28
N ASP A 201 2.59 -2.77 -12.41
CA ASP A 201 3.38 -4.00 -12.30
C ASP A 201 2.92 -4.78 -11.08
N VAL A 202 2.85 -6.10 -11.22
CA VAL A 202 2.39 -7.00 -10.16
C VAL A 202 3.47 -8.02 -9.86
N ALA A 203 3.77 -8.22 -8.59
CA ALA A 203 4.78 -9.15 -8.13
C ALA A 203 4.23 -10.11 -7.07
N LEU A 204 4.49 -11.41 -7.26
CA LEU A 204 4.25 -12.46 -6.29
C LEU A 204 5.53 -13.28 -6.16
N VAL A 205 6.24 -13.11 -5.04
CA VAL A 205 7.42 -13.92 -4.72
C VAL A 205 7.01 -15.04 -3.78
N ARG A 206 7.38 -16.28 -4.10
CA ARG A 206 7.03 -17.49 -3.38
C ARG A 206 8.26 -18.16 -2.78
N ALA A 207 8.04 -19.01 -1.79
CA ALA A 207 9.10 -19.75 -1.13
C ALA A 207 9.82 -20.71 -2.08
N ASP A 208 9.08 -21.29 -3.05
CA ASP A 208 9.60 -22.24 -4.02
C ASP A 208 8.89 -22.14 -5.37
N ALA A 209 9.39 -22.87 -6.37
CA ALA A 209 8.86 -22.86 -7.73
C ALA A 209 7.46 -23.50 -7.86
N ASP A 210 7.12 -24.46 -7.02
CA ASP A 210 5.81 -25.11 -7.06
C ASP A 210 4.72 -24.17 -6.53
N ALA A 211 4.98 -23.46 -5.44
CA ALA A 211 4.12 -22.42 -4.93
C ALA A 211 3.95 -21.28 -5.95
N ALA A 212 5.02 -20.89 -6.67
CA ALA A 212 4.93 -19.91 -7.75
C ALA A 212 4.09 -20.42 -8.93
N LYS A 213 4.20 -21.70 -9.29
CA LYS A 213 3.41 -22.34 -10.34
C LYS A 213 1.93 -22.37 -9.98
N GLU A 214 1.59 -22.68 -8.72
CA GLU A 214 0.20 -22.66 -8.27
C GLU A 214 -0.36 -21.24 -8.28
N ALA A 215 0.39 -20.22 -7.83
CA ALA A 215 -0.03 -18.83 -7.93
C ALA A 215 -0.24 -18.39 -9.39
N PHE A 216 0.65 -18.78 -10.31
CA PHE A 216 0.50 -18.50 -11.75
C PHE A 216 -0.73 -19.17 -12.34
N ARG A 217 -1.09 -20.38 -11.88
CA ARG A 217 -2.26 -21.12 -12.35
C ARG A 217 -3.55 -20.32 -12.20
N ALA A 218 -3.68 -19.49 -11.15
CA ALA A 218 -4.86 -18.64 -10.97
C ALA A 218 -5.08 -17.67 -12.15
N PHE A 219 -4.00 -17.15 -12.73
CA PHE A 219 -4.06 -16.32 -13.93
C PHE A 219 -4.35 -17.15 -15.18
N LYS A 220 -3.71 -18.31 -15.32
CA LYS A 220 -3.86 -19.21 -16.47
C LYS A 220 -5.27 -19.76 -16.62
N LEU A 221 -6.00 -19.92 -15.52
CA LEU A 221 -7.38 -20.41 -15.49
C LEU A 221 -8.43 -19.32 -15.74
N LYS A 222 -8.04 -18.04 -15.87
CA LYS A 222 -9.01 -16.99 -16.24
C LYS A 222 -9.56 -17.23 -17.64
N ALA A 223 -10.86 -17.00 -17.78
CA ALA A 223 -11.53 -17.14 -19.07
C ALA A 223 -10.87 -16.22 -20.12
N GLY A 224 -10.57 -16.76 -21.29
CA GLY A 224 -9.90 -16.04 -22.36
C GLY A 224 -8.39 -15.86 -22.19
N ALA A 225 -7.76 -16.53 -21.22
CA ALA A 225 -6.31 -16.52 -21.10
C ALA A 225 -5.64 -17.12 -22.35
N MET A 226 -4.66 -16.40 -22.92
CA MET A 226 -3.93 -16.80 -24.13
C MET A 226 -2.44 -16.99 -23.83
N PRO A 227 -1.83 -18.12 -24.24
CA PRO A 227 -0.39 -18.31 -24.05
C PRO A 227 0.44 -17.22 -24.74
N VAL A 228 1.53 -16.78 -24.06
CA VAL A 228 2.56 -15.91 -24.62
C VAL A 228 3.86 -16.72 -24.69
N LYS A 229 4.50 -16.75 -25.85
CA LYS A 229 5.74 -17.52 -26.06
C LYS A 229 7.01 -16.71 -25.76
N GLY A 230 8.05 -17.38 -25.31
CA GLY A 230 9.40 -16.79 -25.17
C GLY A 230 9.56 -15.84 -23.98
N LEU A 231 8.70 -15.93 -22.96
CA LEU A 231 8.74 -15.06 -21.80
C LEU A 231 8.67 -15.89 -20.50
N GLY A 232 9.74 -15.84 -19.70
CA GLY A 232 9.89 -16.64 -18.48
C GLY A 232 9.85 -18.15 -18.74
N ASP A 233 9.45 -18.92 -17.73
CA ASP A 233 9.24 -20.38 -17.84
C ASP A 233 7.88 -20.66 -18.50
N GLU A 234 6.88 -19.82 -18.21
CA GLU A 234 5.56 -19.82 -18.82
C GLU A 234 4.94 -18.41 -18.72
N ALA A 235 4.11 -18.06 -19.71
CA ALA A 235 3.44 -16.76 -19.71
C ALA A 235 2.07 -16.81 -20.38
N VAL A 236 1.19 -15.91 -19.94
CA VAL A 236 -0.16 -15.73 -20.48
C VAL A 236 -0.53 -14.25 -20.59
N GLN A 237 -1.35 -13.95 -21.57
CA GLN A 237 -2.13 -12.71 -21.64
C GLN A 237 -3.51 -12.98 -21.04
N VAL A 238 -3.95 -12.12 -20.10
CA VAL A 238 -5.26 -12.26 -19.45
C VAL A 238 -5.97 -10.92 -19.38
N ILE A 239 -7.30 -10.98 -19.38
CA ILE A 239 -8.15 -9.84 -19.05
C ILE A 239 -8.66 -10.05 -17.62
N ILE A 240 -8.43 -9.07 -16.76
CA ILE A 240 -8.87 -9.08 -15.36
C ILE A 240 -9.90 -7.96 -15.17
N GLN A 241 -10.99 -8.29 -14.52
CA GLN A 241 -11.95 -7.34 -13.97
C GLN A 241 -12.02 -7.59 -12.47
N GLU A 242 -11.58 -6.61 -11.68
CA GLU A 242 -11.43 -6.78 -10.21
C GLU A 242 -12.79 -6.90 -9.51
N ALA A 243 -13.80 -6.17 -10.01
CA ALA A 243 -15.19 -6.24 -9.58
C ALA A 243 -16.11 -5.95 -10.78
N PRO A 244 -17.41 -6.31 -10.71
CA PRO A 244 -18.34 -6.16 -11.85
C PRO A 244 -18.47 -4.72 -12.38
N ASP A 245 -18.28 -3.72 -11.51
CA ASP A 245 -18.33 -2.29 -11.80
C ASP A 245 -16.96 -1.70 -12.22
N ARG A 246 -15.88 -2.48 -12.17
CA ARG A 246 -14.54 -2.04 -12.54
C ARG A 246 -14.23 -2.27 -14.00
N ALA A 247 -13.30 -1.49 -14.54
CA ALA A 247 -12.83 -1.65 -15.91
C ALA A 247 -12.11 -2.99 -16.11
N LYS A 248 -12.15 -3.50 -17.33
CA LYS A 248 -11.40 -4.69 -17.75
C LYS A 248 -9.98 -4.28 -18.10
N ALA A 249 -9.00 -4.75 -17.34
CA ALA A 249 -7.58 -4.47 -17.53
C ALA A 249 -6.87 -5.67 -18.19
N GLU A 250 -6.05 -5.42 -19.20
CA GLU A 250 -5.21 -6.42 -19.83
C GLU A 250 -3.86 -6.53 -19.11
N TYR A 251 -3.48 -7.77 -18.78
CA TYR A 251 -2.19 -8.10 -18.20
C TYR A 251 -1.43 -9.10 -19.05
N ILE A 252 -0.11 -8.91 -19.14
CA ILE A 252 0.84 -9.95 -19.52
C ILE A 252 1.44 -10.47 -18.23
N VAL A 253 1.25 -11.74 -17.94
CA VAL A 253 1.71 -12.40 -16.71
C VAL A 253 2.71 -13.48 -17.07
N ALA A 254 3.84 -13.53 -16.38
CA ALA A 254 4.85 -14.57 -16.57
C ALA A 254 5.36 -15.09 -15.25
N ARG A 255 5.77 -16.35 -15.22
CA ARG A 255 6.48 -16.98 -14.10
C ARG A 255 7.93 -17.25 -14.49
N ARG A 256 8.86 -16.97 -13.57
CA ARG A 256 10.25 -17.41 -13.66
C ARG A 256 10.75 -17.85 -12.29
N GLY A 257 11.10 -19.13 -12.15
CA GLY A 257 11.48 -19.70 -10.87
C GLY A 257 10.41 -19.50 -9.79
N THR A 258 10.76 -18.79 -8.72
CA THR A 258 9.88 -18.51 -7.57
C THR A 258 9.03 -17.25 -7.73
N THR A 259 9.17 -16.53 -8.85
CA THR A 259 8.49 -15.24 -9.05
C THR A 259 7.42 -15.34 -10.13
N VAL A 260 6.23 -14.84 -9.81
CA VAL A 260 5.19 -14.49 -10.79
C VAL A 260 5.18 -12.97 -10.90
N ALA A 261 5.35 -12.48 -12.11
CA ALA A 261 5.36 -11.05 -12.41
C ALA A 261 4.34 -10.73 -13.51
N ALA A 262 3.76 -9.54 -13.46
CA ALA A 262 2.86 -9.08 -14.51
C ALA A 262 3.02 -7.60 -14.79
N VAL A 263 2.75 -7.22 -16.04
CA VAL A 263 2.61 -5.81 -16.46
C VAL A 263 1.22 -5.64 -17.05
N GLY A 264 0.45 -4.70 -16.53
CA GLY A 264 -0.95 -4.55 -16.90
C GLY A 264 -1.42 -3.10 -17.00
N ASP A 265 -2.62 -2.94 -17.55
CA ASP A 265 -3.27 -1.64 -17.61
C ASP A 265 -3.61 -1.14 -16.20
N GLU A 266 -3.56 0.16 -16.00
CA GLU A 266 -4.08 0.80 -14.81
C GLU A 266 -5.55 1.19 -15.01
N GLU A 267 -6.43 0.79 -14.09
CA GLU A 267 -7.87 1.02 -14.22
C GLU A 267 -8.26 2.50 -14.35
N LEU A 268 -7.52 3.39 -13.69
CA LEU A 268 -7.81 4.83 -13.73
C LEU A 268 -7.68 5.46 -15.12
N VAL A 269 -6.89 4.86 -16.02
CA VAL A 269 -6.80 5.31 -17.42
C VAL A 269 -7.81 4.61 -18.33
N LEU A 270 -8.54 3.62 -17.80
CA LEU A 270 -9.55 2.86 -18.54
C LEU A 270 -10.97 3.43 -18.38
N ASP A 271 -11.09 4.71 -18.01
CA ASP A 271 -12.39 5.38 -17.87
C ASP A 271 -13.19 5.25 -19.19
N PRO A 272 -14.43 4.70 -19.13
CA PRO A 272 -15.27 4.51 -20.31
C PRO A 272 -15.59 5.82 -21.06
N SER A 273 -15.49 6.97 -20.37
CA SER A 273 -15.67 8.29 -20.98
C SER A 273 -14.46 8.77 -21.77
N THR A 274 -13.30 8.11 -21.62
CA THR A 274 -12.07 8.48 -22.35
C THR A 274 -12.16 8.02 -23.79
N PRO A 275 -12.04 8.91 -24.79
CA PRO A 275 -12.01 8.54 -26.21
C PRO A 275 -10.91 7.51 -26.51
N SER A 276 -11.21 6.54 -27.37
CA SER A 276 -10.33 5.39 -27.65
C SER A 276 -8.95 5.77 -28.20
N ASP A 277 -8.87 6.85 -28.97
CA ASP A 277 -7.62 7.42 -29.49
C ASP A 277 -6.76 7.98 -28.35
N LYS A 278 -7.35 8.70 -27.40
CA LYS A 278 -6.65 9.18 -26.18
C LYS A 278 -6.22 8.02 -25.31
N LEU A 279 -7.10 7.02 -25.11
CA LEU A 279 -6.78 5.85 -24.31
C LEU A 279 -5.55 5.10 -24.84
N ALA A 280 -5.36 5.02 -26.15
CA ALA A 280 -4.20 4.39 -26.77
C ALA A 280 -2.87 5.08 -26.39
N HIS A 281 -2.88 6.37 -26.09
CA HIS A 281 -1.71 7.13 -25.64
C HIS A 281 -1.44 7.03 -24.14
N LEU A 282 -2.46 6.68 -23.36
CA LEU A 282 -2.37 6.63 -21.88
C LEU A 282 -1.94 5.27 -21.35
N LYS A 283 -2.02 4.20 -22.15
CA LYS A 283 -1.68 2.84 -21.73
C LYS A 283 -0.52 2.26 -22.54
N LEU A 284 0.10 1.21 -22.01
CA LEU A 284 1.10 0.44 -22.72
C LEU A 284 0.44 -0.44 -23.79
N THR A 285 1.09 -0.57 -24.94
CA THR A 285 0.76 -1.61 -25.92
C THR A 285 1.13 -2.98 -25.37
N LYS A 286 0.60 -4.05 -25.98
CA LYS A 286 0.97 -5.44 -25.65
C LYS A 286 2.48 -5.67 -25.72
N ASP A 287 3.12 -5.18 -26.78
CA ASP A 287 4.56 -5.37 -27.00
C ASP A 287 5.41 -4.60 -25.95
N GLU A 288 4.99 -3.41 -25.57
CA GLU A 288 5.63 -2.65 -24.47
C GLU A 288 5.52 -3.39 -23.13
N LYS A 289 4.34 -3.99 -22.83
CA LYS A 289 4.16 -4.83 -21.63
C LYS A 289 5.10 -6.03 -21.66
N ILE A 290 5.20 -6.73 -22.80
CA ILE A 290 6.12 -7.87 -22.96
C ILE A 290 7.56 -7.44 -22.78
N GLN A 291 8.00 -6.33 -23.38
CA GLN A 291 9.37 -5.82 -23.25
C GLN A 291 9.72 -5.46 -21.81
N LYS A 292 8.82 -4.75 -21.11
CA LYS A 292 9.02 -4.40 -19.69
C LYS A 292 9.13 -5.66 -18.81
N LEU A 293 8.23 -6.61 -19.01
CA LEU A 293 8.23 -7.86 -18.26
C LEU A 293 9.47 -8.73 -18.56
N ALA A 294 9.90 -8.78 -19.81
CA ALA A 294 11.13 -9.48 -20.21
C ALA A 294 12.38 -8.83 -19.59
N ALA A 295 12.42 -7.49 -19.49
CA ALA A 295 13.50 -6.77 -18.84
C ALA A 295 13.54 -7.03 -17.32
N TRP A 296 12.38 -7.11 -16.69
CA TRP A 296 12.25 -7.37 -15.25
C TRP A 296 12.64 -8.80 -14.87
N LEU A 297 12.30 -9.80 -15.69
CA LEU A 297 12.54 -11.21 -15.41
C LEU A 297 13.95 -11.70 -15.82
N LYS A 298 14.86 -10.83 -16.25
CA LYS A 298 16.26 -11.21 -16.52
C LYS A 298 17.02 -11.56 -15.25
#